data_508fb6e9e9f10da7006e3f1bf9c9eaf5
#
_entry.id   508fb6e9e9f10da7006e3f1bf9c9eaf5
#
_cell.length_a   1.000
_cell.length_b   1.000
_cell.length_c   1.000
_cell.angle_alpha   90.00
_cell.angle_beta   90.00
_cell.angle_gamma   90.00
#
_symmetry.space_group_name_H-M   'P 1'
#
loop_
_entity.id
_entity.type
_entity.pdbx_description
1 polymer ?
#
loop_
_entity_poly.entity_id
_entity_poly.type
_entity_poly.pdbx_seq_one_letter_code
_entity_poly.pdbx_strand_id
1 'polypeptide(L)'
;QFGFDPLQAVKAGKPKLRPLEGLASILRGCPEGLTNDNLHHFYKYLYTEWQDNKASVTLDDLLRYELNIVSHTLAINEKRDRPIVWKYYQWLSLLFVEIYLDRYFGDREALRKSLNNYVEIFNAYWEDKGFETGVSPYLLEDLNKICLQNATGSGKTLLMHVNFLQFKHYAAQSRFKDDLTHSILITPNEGLSRQHQREFKASSIISERLLTDT
;
A
#
# COMPACT_ATOMS: atom_id res chain seq x y z
N GLN A 1 7.82 6.58 7.70
CA GLN A 1 8.25 5.23 7.37
C GLN A 1 9.48 5.22 6.45
N PHE A 2 9.56 6.12 5.52
CA PHE A 2 10.64 6.21 4.53
C PHE A 2 11.72 7.27 4.88
N GLY A 3 11.81 7.70 6.13
CA GLY A 3 12.79 8.70 6.55
C GLY A 3 12.60 10.10 5.96
N PHE A 4 11.54 10.29 5.16
CA PHE A 4 11.17 11.60 4.66
C PHE A 4 10.46 12.37 5.78
N ASP A 5 11.17 13.34 6.35
CA ASP A 5 10.59 14.25 7.32
C ASP A 5 9.73 15.29 6.58
N PRO A 6 8.39 15.26 6.74
CA PRO A 6 7.52 16.24 6.11
C PRO A 6 7.84 17.68 6.58
N LEU A 7 8.50 17.83 7.71
CA LEU A 7 8.87 19.13 8.29
C LEU A 7 10.12 19.72 7.64
N GLN A 8 11.03 18.91 7.09
CA GLN A 8 12.21 19.41 6.39
C GLN A 8 11.89 20.01 5.01
N ALA A 9 10.74 19.70 4.45
CA ALA A 9 10.31 20.26 3.18
C ALA A 9 10.05 21.79 3.19
N VAL A 10 10.06 22.41 4.36
CA VAL A 10 9.71 23.84 4.54
C VAL A 10 10.92 24.72 4.85
N LYS A 11 12.14 24.18 5.04
CA LYS A 11 13.35 25.01 5.30
C LYS A 11 13.77 25.74 4.04
N ALA A 12 13.74 27.08 4.09
CA ALA A 12 14.32 28.07 3.16
C ALA A 12 13.42 28.76 2.12
N GLY A 13 12.17 29.09 2.47
CA GLY A 13 11.38 30.08 1.71
C GLY A 13 10.99 29.72 0.26
N LYS A 14 11.31 28.53 -0.21
CA LYS A 14 10.86 27.98 -1.50
C LYS A 14 9.95 26.79 -1.24
N PRO A 15 8.85 26.64 -2.01
CA PRO A 15 8.03 25.43 -1.94
C PRO A 15 8.92 24.25 -2.33
N LYS A 16 9.43 23.52 -1.31
CA LYS A 16 10.05 22.23 -1.54
C LYS A 16 8.93 21.22 -1.80
N LEU A 17 9.22 20.29 -2.70
CA LEU A 17 8.36 19.14 -2.98
C LEU A 17 7.90 18.52 -1.66
N ARG A 18 6.63 18.20 -1.55
CA ARG A 18 6.14 17.40 -0.42
C ARG A 18 6.91 16.08 -0.41
N PRO A 19 7.12 15.44 0.75
CA PRO A 19 7.91 14.19 0.83
C PRO A 19 7.48 13.11 -0.17
N LEU A 20 6.15 12.92 -0.32
CA LEU A 20 5.60 12.00 -1.33
C LEU A 20 5.82 12.48 -2.76
N GLU A 21 5.88 13.79 -3.01
CA GLU A 21 6.21 14.34 -4.33
C GLU A 21 7.68 14.11 -4.66
N GLY A 22 8.58 14.15 -3.67
CA GLY A 22 9.99 13.79 -3.83
C GLY A 22 10.15 12.34 -4.27
N LEU A 23 9.52 11.41 -3.56
CA LEU A 23 9.51 9.99 -3.90
C LEU A 23 8.86 9.73 -5.28
N ALA A 24 7.72 10.35 -5.55
CA ALA A 24 7.04 10.26 -6.84
C ALA A 24 7.88 10.84 -7.98
N SER A 25 8.62 11.92 -7.75
CA SER A 25 9.52 12.53 -8.73
C SER A 25 10.67 11.59 -9.10
N ILE A 26 11.27 10.92 -8.11
CA ILE A 26 12.32 9.93 -8.33
C ILE A 26 11.79 8.77 -9.19
N LEU A 27 10.64 8.22 -8.81
CA LEU A 27 10.11 7.02 -9.46
C LEU A 27 9.40 7.28 -10.80
N ARG A 28 8.93 8.49 -11.04
CA ARG A 28 8.23 8.86 -12.31
C ARG A 28 9.11 8.71 -13.54
N GLY A 29 10.43 8.89 -13.38
CA GLY A 29 11.41 8.75 -14.45
C GLY A 29 11.89 7.31 -14.68
N CYS A 30 11.50 6.36 -13.81
CA CYS A 30 11.91 4.98 -13.94
C CYS A 30 11.14 4.26 -15.05
N PRO A 31 11.77 3.33 -15.77
CA PRO A 31 11.07 2.41 -16.66
C PRO A 31 9.99 1.62 -15.92
N GLU A 32 8.88 1.33 -16.60
CA GLU A 32 7.85 0.42 -16.11
C GLU A 32 8.29 -1.05 -16.31
N GLY A 33 7.74 -1.98 -15.52
CA GLY A 33 8.01 -3.41 -15.64
C GLY A 33 9.18 -3.92 -14.82
N LEU A 34 9.63 -5.13 -15.18
CA LEU A 34 10.64 -5.87 -14.43
C LEU A 34 12.01 -5.79 -15.12
N THR A 35 13.06 -5.82 -14.31
CA THR A 35 14.46 -5.99 -14.73
C THR A 35 14.74 -7.44 -15.12
N ASN A 36 15.94 -7.71 -15.61
CA ASN A 36 16.41 -9.09 -15.89
C ASN A 36 16.43 -9.99 -14.64
N ASP A 37 16.51 -9.40 -13.45
CA ASP A 37 16.46 -10.13 -12.16
C ASP A 37 15.00 -10.34 -11.67
N ASN A 38 14.00 -10.05 -12.50
CA ASN A 38 12.59 -10.13 -12.17
C ASN A 38 12.15 -9.22 -11.00
N LEU A 39 12.79 -8.09 -10.81
CA LEU A 39 12.43 -7.06 -9.84
C LEU A 39 11.96 -5.79 -10.56
N HIS A 40 11.03 -5.05 -9.98
CA HIS A 40 10.60 -3.78 -10.59
C HIS A 40 11.76 -2.78 -10.66
N HIS A 41 11.81 -2.02 -11.75
CA HIS A 41 12.76 -0.90 -11.86
C HIS A 41 12.59 0.09 -10.71
N PHE A 42 11.36 0.30 -10.23
CA PHE A 42 11.04 1.15 -9.08
C PHE A 42 11.73 0.70 -7.80
N TYR A 43 11.76 -0.62 -7.54
CA TYR A 43 12.49 -1.19 -6.42
C TYR A 43 13.99 -0.90 -6.51
N LYS A 44 14.60 -1.16 -7.67
CA LYS A 44 16.04 -0.92 -7.87
C LYS A 44 16.42 0.53 -7.63
N TYR A 45 15.61 1.46 -8.12
CA TYR A 45 15.81 2.89 -7.90
C TYR A 45 15.66 3.27 -6.44
N LEU A 46 14.60 2.83 -5.80
CA LEU A 46 14.36 3.10 -4.40
C LEU A 46 15.46 2.49 -3.52
N TYR A 47 15.91 1.27 -3.81
CA TYR A 47 17.00 0.61 -3.12
C TYR A 47 18.30 1.44 -3.20
N THR A 48 18.63 1.98 -4.36
CA THR A 48 19.85 2.81 -4.55
C THR A 48 19.78 4.11 -3.76
N GLU A 49 18.64 4.81 -3.84
CA GLU A 49 18.42 6.07 -3.12
C GLU A 49 18.29 5.89 -1.60
N TRP A 50 17.97 4.68 -1.16
CA TRP A 50 17.69 4.38 0.24
C TRP A 50 18.91 4.09 1.08
N GLN A 51 20.03 3.74 0.49
CA GLN A 51 21.24 3.31 1.21
C GLN A 51 21.75 4.34 2.23
N ASP A 52 21.46 5.62 2.03
CA ASP A 52 21.89 6.72 2.91
C ASP A 52 20.81 7.23 3.88
N ASN A 53 19.60 6.65 3.85
CA ASN A 53 18.48 7.15 4.61
C ASN A 53 18.21 6.34 5.89
N LYS A 54 17.92 7.04 6.99
CA LYS A 54 17.50 6.48 8.29
C LYS A 54 16.04 6.00 8.26
N ALA A 55 15.70 5.15 7.30
CA ALA A 55 14.34 4.63 7.19
C ALA A 55 14.06 3.57 8.24
N SER A 56 12.79 3.46 8.66
CA SER A 56 12.33 2.41 9.56
C SER A 56 12.01 1.09 8.83
N VAL A 57 12.25 1.03 7.52
CA VAL A 57 12.18 -0.15 6.67
C VAL A 57 13.61 -0.51 6.29
N THR A 58 14.04 -1.72 6.55
CA THR A 58 15.37 -2.19 6.18
C THR A 58 15.43 -2.52 4.68
N LEU A 59 16.65 -2.65 4.14
CA LEU A 59 16.82 -3.08 2.74
C LEU A 59 16.32 -4.52 2.52
N ASP A 60 16.49 -5.39 3.51
CA ASP A 60 15.98 -6.76 3.48
C ASP A 60 14.45 -6.81 3.48
N ASP A 61 13.81 -5.97 4.30
CA ASP A 61 12.36 -5.82 4.27
C ASP A 61 11.87 -5.31 2.91
N LEU A 62 12.56 -4.30 2.35
CA LEU A 62 12.19 -3.74 1.05
C LEU A 62 12.27 -4.81 -0.06
N LEU A 63 13.30 -5.66 -0.03
CA LEU A 63 13.42 -6.78 -0.96
C LEU A 63 12.29 -7.80 -0.75
N ARG A 64 11.99 -8.15 0.49
CA ARG A 64 10.89 -9.08 0.83
C ARG A 64 9.55 -8.57 0.33
N TYR A 65 9.24 -7.28 0.52
CA TYR A 65 8.02 -6.65 0.01
C TYR A 65 7.98 -6.65 -1.51
N GLU A 66 9.10 -6.36 -2.17
CA GLU A 66 9.19 -6.41 -3.62
C GLU A 66 8.90 -7.81 -4.17
N LEU A 67 9.50 -8.84 -3.58
CA LEU A 67 9.28 -10.23 -3.98
C LEU A 67 7.81 -10.66 -3.80
N ASN A 68 7.15 -10.21 -2.73
CA ASN A 68 5.72 -10.44 -2.54
C ASN A 68 4.89 -9.74 -3.63
N ILE A 69 5.16 -8.47 -3.94
CA ILE A 69 4.46 -7.72 -4.99
C ILE A 69 4.63 -8.42 -6.34
N VAL A 70 5.84 -8.85 -6.68
CA VAL A 70 6.11 -9.59 -7.92
C VAL A 70 5.33 -10.90 -7.95
N SER A 71 5.39 -11.70 -6.88
CA SER A 71 4.68 -12.97 -6.78
C SER A 71 3.17 -12.81 -6.93
N HIS A 72 2.57 -11.85 -6.24
CA HIS A 72 1.14 -11.58 -6.33
C HIS A 72 0.74 -11.04 -7.71
N THR A 73 1.60 -10.23 -8.34
CA THR A 73 1.38 -9.73 -9.70
C THR A 73 1.41 -10.87 -10.71
N LEU A 74 2.35 -11.80 -10.59
CA LEU A 74 2.41 -12.99 -11.44
C LEU A 74 1.16 -13.85 -11.27
N ALA A 75 0.69 -14.06 -10.04
CA ALA A 75 -0.52 -14.81 -9.77
C ALA A 75 -1.78 -14.23 -10.46
N ILE A 76 -1.97 -12.91 -10.41
CA ILE A 76 -3.11 -12.27 -11.08
C ILE A 76 -2.93 -12.16 -12.61
N ASN A 77 -1.73 -12.34 -13.12
CA ASN A 77 -1.41 -12.33 -14.55
C ASN A 77 -1.55 -13.70 -15.21
N GLU A 78 -1.64 -14.78 -14.44
CA GLU A 78 -1.61 -16.17 -14.94
C GLU A 78 -2.56 -16.45 -16.10
N LYS A 79 -3.78 -15.87 -16.07
CA LYS A 79 -4.83 -16.07 -17.08
C LYS A 79 -5.10 -14.86 -17.95
N ARG A 80 -4.21 -13.85 -17.91
CA ARG A 80 -4.41 -12.62 -18.68
C ARG A 80 -3.64 -12.66 -19.99
N ASP A 81 -4.33 -12.39 -21.09
CA ASP A 81 -3.70 -12.24 -22.40
C ASP A 81 -2.68 -11.09 -22.45
N ARG A 82 -2.94 -10.05 -21.65
CA ARG A 82 -2.04 -8.89 -21.50
C ARG A 82 -1.61 -8.77 -20.05
N PRO A 83 -0.34 -9.01 -19.75
CA PRO A 83 0.19 -8.86 -18.41
C PRO A 83 0.01 -7.43 -17.88
N ILE A 84 -0.31 -7.33 -16.60
CA ILE A 84 -0.36 -6.06 -15.89
C ILE A 84 1.08 -5.61 -15.67
N VAL A 85 1.35 -4.37 -16.06
CA VAL A 85 2.61 -3.67 -15.79
C VAL A 85 2.26 -2.47 -14.92
N TRP A 86 2.82 -2.42 -13.73
CA TRP A 86 2.52 -1.35 -12.77
C TRP A 86 3.20 -0.04 -13.14
N LYS A 87 2.48 1.04 -12.96
CA LYS A 87 3.03 2.40 -12.93
C LYS A 87 3.61 2.68 -11.54
N TYR A 88 4.53 3.65 -11.45
CA TYR A 88 5.22 3.98 -10.20
C TYR A 88 4.25 4.19 -9.01
N TYR A 89 3.14 4.91 -9.20
CA TYR A 89 2.19 5.21 -8.14
C TYR A 89 1.35 3.98 -7.73
N GLN A 90 1.12 3.04 -8.66
CA GLN A 90 0.47 1.77 -8.37
C GLN A 90 1.40 0.87 -7.56
N TRP A 91 2.66 0.73 -8.00
CA TRP A 91 3.67 -0.01 -7.27
C TRP A 91 3.89 0.55 -5.85
N LEU A 92 3.97 1.88 -5.69
CA LEU A 92 4.04 2.51 -4.37
C LEU A 92 2.82 2.19 -3.50
N SER A 93 1.62 2.20 -4.08
CA SER A 93 0.41 1.83 -3.35
C SER A 93 0.50 0.40 -2.81
N LEU A 94 0.98 -0.54 -3.63
CA LEU A 94 1.21 -1.93 -3.20
C LEU A 94 2.27 -2.03 -2.12
N LEU A 95 3.39 -1.32 -2.26
CA LEU A 95 4.46 -1.29 -1.26
C LEU A 95 3.98 -0.75 0.10
N PHE A 96 3.17 0.32 0.10
CA PHE A 96 2.63 0.84 1.35
C PHE A 96 1.69 -0.16 2.04
N VAL A 97 0.93 -0.93 1.29
CA VAL A 97 0.07 -1.99 1.83
C VAL A 97 0.91 -3.13 2.40
N GLU A 98 2.00 -3.56 1.72
CA GLU A 98 2.94 -4.55 2.26
C GLU A 98 3.47 -4.12 3.63
N ILE A 99 4.03 -2.90 3.72
CA ILE A 99 4.58 -2.36 4.96
C ILE A 99 3.53 -2.30 6.06
N TYR A 100 2.32 -1.88 5.73
CA TYR A 100 1.24 -1.78 6.71
C TYR A 100 0.82 -3.15 7.23
N LEU A 101 0.58 -4.10 6.35
CA LEU A 101 0.11 -5.44 6.71
C LEU A 101 1.17 -6.23 7.49
N ASP A 102 2.44 -6.14 7.09
CA ASP A 102 3.54 -6.74 7.82
C ASP A 102 3.56 -6.28 9.30
N ARG A 103 3.46 -4.96 9.52
CA ARG A 103 3.44 -4.39 10.87
C ARG A 103 2.14 -4.68 11.61
N TYR A 104 1.01 -4.62 10.91
CA TYR A 104 -0.30 -4.90 11.49
C TYR A 104 -0.41 -6.32 12.02
N PHE A 105 0.07 -7.30 11.26
CA PHE A 105 0.03 -8.69 11.67
C PHE A 105 1.22 -9.09 12.56
N GLY A 106 2.34 -8.38 12.47
CA GLY A 106 3.53 -8.61 13.28
C GLY A 106 3.41 -8.05 14.70
N ASP A 107 3.28 -6.73 14.82
CA ASP A 107 3.15 -6.03 16.11
C ASP A 107 2.27 -4.78 15.99
N ARG A 108 0.98 -4.95 16.29
CA ARG A 108 -0.01 -3.87 16.23
C ARG A 108 0.25 -2.74 17.22
N GLU A 109 0.82 -3.05 18.39
CA GLU A 109 1.14 -2.03 19.39
C GLU A 109 2.33 -1.17 18.93
N ALA A 110 3.36 -1.77 18.36
CA ALA A 110 4.47 -1.03 17.79
C ALA A 110 4.00 -0.16 16.60
N LEU A 111 3.11 -0.69 15.75
CA LEU A 111 2.50 0.09 14.65
C LEU A 111 1.72 1.29 15.21
N ARG A 112 0.85 1.08 16.21
CA ARG A 112 0.08 2.14 16.86
C ARG A 112 0.97 3.23 17.45
N LYS A 113 2.00 2.83 18.20
CA LYS A 113 2.98 3.76 18.78
C LYS A 113 3.69 4.60 17.70
N SER A 114 4.12 3.96 16.63
CA SER A 114 4.78 4.63 15.50
C SER A 114 3.86 5.66 14.81
N LEU A 115 2.59 5.31 14.60
CA LEU A 115 1.60 6.22 14.03
C LEU A 115 1.29 7.39 14.97
N ASN A 116 1.12 7.14 16.26
CA ASN A 116 0.82 8.17 17.24
C ASN A 116 1.98 9.15 17.45
N ASN A 117 3.21 8.67 17.44
CA ASN A 117 4.37 9.55 17.46
C ASN A 117 4.38 10.50 16.23
N TYR A 118 3.97 10.01 15.07
CA TYR A 118 3.81 10.85 13.89
C TYR A 118 2.65 11.86 14.04
N VAL A 119 1.52 11.47 14.65
CA VAL A 119 0.40 12.37 14.94
C VAL A 119 0.82 13.50 15.87
N GLU A 120 1.59 13.20 16.91
CA GLU A 120 2.14 14.22 17.84
C GLU A 120 3.00 15.24 17.09
N ILE A 121 3.94 14.78 16.26
CA ILE A 121 4.80 15.64 15.45
C ILE A 121 3.96 16.48 14.48
N PHE A 122 2.96 15.88 13.86
CA PHE A 122 2.06 16.55 12.93
C PHE A 122 1.23 17.64 13.61
N ASN A 123 0.64 17.35 14.74
CA ASN A 123 -0.14 18.32 15.50
C ASN A 123 0.72 19.49 15.98
N ALA A 124 1.86 19.21 16.60
CA ALA A 124 2.79 20.24 17.06
C ALA A 124 3.26 21.17 15.93
N TYR A 125 3.52 20.62 14.74
CA TYR A 125 3.89 21.42 13.57
C TYR A 125 2.80 22.39 13.12
N TRP A 126 1.56 21.96 13.13
CA TRP A 126 0.44 22.81 12.71
C TRP A 126 0.03 23.82 13.77
N GLU A 127 0.09 23.45 15.06
CA GLU A 127 -0.09 24.37 16.18
C GLU A 127 0.90 25.53 16.16
N ASP A 128 2.20 25.24 15.89
CA ASP A 128 3.24 26.26 15.73
C ASP A 128 2.93 27.24 14.57
N LYS A 129 2.11 26.85 13.61
CA LYS A 129 1.65 27.65 12.49
C LYS A 129 0.30 28.34 12.72
N GLY A 130 -0.27 28.22 13.91
CA GLY A 130 -1.54 28.83 14.29
C GLY A 130 -2.76 28.12 13.72
N PHE A 131 -2.64 26.86 13.30
CA PHE A 131 -3.77 26.03 12.88
C PHE A 131 -4.20 25.11 14.00
N GLU A 132 -5.48 25.13 14.36
CA GLU A 132 -6.08 24.12 15.22
C GLU A 132 -6.25 22.81 14.42
N THR A 133 -5.32 21.89 14.57
CA THR A 133 -5.38 20.56 13.95
C THR A 133 -5.48 19.51 15.04
N GLY A 134 -6.66 19.12 15.38
CA GLY A 134 -6.88 18.06 16.35
C GLY A 134 -6.94 16.67 15.71
N VAL A 135 -5.85 16.15 15.13
CA VAL A 135 -5.81 14.74 14.77
C VAL A 135 -5.68 13.93 16.05
N SER A 136 -6.72 13.15 16.38
CA SER A 136 -6.71 12.28 17.57
C SER A 136 -5.72 11.13 17.39
N PRO A 137 -5.07 10.69 18.48
CA PRO A 137 -4.25 9.48 18.45
C PRO A 137 -5.07 8.25 18.04
N TYR A 138 -4.45 7.34 17.29
CA TYR A 138 -5.06 6.08 16.90
C TYR A 138 -5.22 5.14 18.10
N LEU A 139 -6.37 4.50 18.19
CA LEU A 139 -6.63 3.33 19.03
C LEU A 139 -6.27 2.04 18.28
N LEU A 140 -6.21 0.90 18.95
CA LEU A 140 -5.93 -0.38 18.29
C LEU A 140 -7.02 -0.78 17.28
N GLU A 141 -8.27 -0.49 17.60
CA GLU A 141 -9.42 -0.73 16.73
C GLU A 141 -9.39 0.11 15.45
N ASP A 142 -8.77 1.29 15.46
CA ASP A 142 -8.64 2.13 14.27
C ASP A 142 -7.72 1.49 13.24
N LEU A 143 -6.76 0.66 13.66
CA LEU A 143 -5.84 -0.04 12.79
C LEU A 143 -6.51 -1.14 11.94
N ASN A 144 -7.75 -1.50 12.23
CA ASN A 144 -8.51 -2.46 11.41
C ASN A 144 -8.99 -1.87 10.08
N LYS A 145 -8.71 -0.60 9.81
CA LYS A 145 -9.20 0.14 8.64
C LYS A 145 -8.04 0.69 7.82
N ILE A 146 -8.04 0.39 6.55
CA ILE A 146 -7.17 1.02 5.54
C ILE A 146 -8.06 1.72 4.51
N CYS A 147 -7.76 2.97 4.21
CA CYS A 147 -8.38 3.72 3.13
C CYS A 147 -7.35 4.02 2.04
N LEU A 148 -7.59 3.53 0.83
CA LEU A 148 -6.76 3.80 -0.35
C LEU A 148 -7.49 4.78 -1.26
N GLN A 149 -6.97 6.00 -1.35
CA GLN A 149 -7.53 7.04 -2.21
C GLN A 149 -6.74 7.11 -3.52
N ASN A 150 -7.32 6.61 -4.58
CA ASN A 150 -6.75 6.63 -5.92
C ASN A 150 -7.69 7.33 -6.91
N ALA A 151 -7.12 8.04 -7.90
CA ALA A 151 -7.89 8.72 -8.93
C ALA A 151 -8.74 7.74 -9.77
N THR A 152 -9.78 8.25 -10.42
CA THR A 152 -10.55 7.47 -11.40
C THR A 152 -9.64 7.03 -12.54
N GLY A 153 -9.78 5.79 -13.01
CA GLY A 153 -8.93 5.22 -14.05
C GLY A 153 -7.52 4.80 -13.60
N SER A 154 -7.20 4.89 -12.31
CA SER A 154 -5.87 4.53 -11.79
C SER A 154 -5.61 3.02 -11.64
N GLY A 155 -6.53 2.15 -12.04
CA GLY A 155 -6.40 0.70 -11.89
C GLY A 155 -6.75 0.17 -10.50
N LYS A 156 -7.61 0.87 -9.75
CA LYS A 156 -8.03 0.49 -8.38
C LYS A 156 -8.45 -0.97 -8.23
N THR A 157 -9.19 -1.51 -9.21
CA THR A 157 -9.65 -2.90 -9.18
C THR A 157 -8.48 -3.88 -9.15
N LEU A 158 -7.46 -3.64 -9.97
CA LEU A 158 -6.26 -4.50 -10.01
C LEU A 158 -5.41 -4.37 -8.75
N LEU A 159 -5.28 -3.15 -8.23
CA LEU A 159 -4.63 -2.92 -6.92
C LEU A 159 -5.35 -3.67 -5.81
N MET A 160 -6.69 -3.62 -5.79
CA MET A 160 -7.51 -4.36 -4.81
C MET A 160 -7.26 -5.89 -4.90
N HIS A 161 -7.10 -6.44 -6.10
CA HIS A 161 -6.80 -7.87 -6.26
C HIS A 161 -5.46 -8.24 -5.61
N VAL A 162 -4.42 -7.45 -5.86
CA VAL A 162 -3.12 -7.67 -5.20
C VAL A 162 -3.21 -7.43 -3.70
N ASN A 163 -3.88 -6.36 -3.26
CA ASN A 163 -4.06 -6.07 -1.83
C ASN A 163 -4.79 -7.22 -1.10
N PHE A 164 -5.73 -7.88 -1.77
CA PHE A 164 -6.38 -9.07 -1.23
C PHE A 164 -5.40 -10.25 -1.05
N LEU A 165 -4.51 -10.47 -2.02
CA LEU A 165 -3.48 -11.51 -1.93
C LEU A 165 -2.44 -11.18 -0.84
N GLN A 166 -2.02 -9.92 -0.74
CA GLN A 166 -1.15 -9.43 0.32
C GLN A 166 -1.78 -9.68 1.70
N PHE A 167 -3.05 -9.28 1.88
CA PHE A 167 -3.77 -9.53 3.11
C PHE A 167 -3.80 -11.02 3.47
N LYS A 168 -4.14 -11.89 2.52
CA LYS A 168 -4.14 -13.35 2.73
C LYS A 168 -2.77 -13.89 3.12
N HIS A 169 -1.71 -13.37 2.48
CA HIS A 169 -0.33 -13.77 2.75
C HIS A 169 0.03 -13.51 4.23
N TYR A 170 -0.18 -12.29 4.72
CA TYR A 170 0.14 -11.93 6.10
C TYR A 170 -0.82 -12.56 7.12
N ALA A 171 -2.11 -12.62 6.80
CA ALA A 171 -3.09 -13.26 7.67
C ALA A 171 -2.77 -14.74 7.91
N ALA A 172 -2.39 -15.48 6.86
CA ALA A 172 -2.05 -16.88 6.95
C ALA A 172 -0.82 -17.18 7.82
N GLN A 173 0.07 -16.22 7.99
CA GLN A 173 1.26 -16.32 8.82
C GLN A 173 1.05 -15.78 10.24
N SER A 174 -0.09 -15.18 10.51
CA SER A 174 -0.41 -14.56 11.79
C SER A 174 -1.14 -15.51 12.74
N ARG A 175 -1.24 -15.09 14.01
CA ARG A 175 -2.08 -15.77 15.00
C ARG A 175 -3.57 -15.77 14.68
N PHE A 176 -4.01 -14.94 13.73
CA PHE A 176 -5.41 -14.80 13.31
C PHE A 176 -5.78 -15.67 12.10
N LYS A 177 -4.89 -16.58 11.66
CA LYS A 177 -5.08 -17.40 10.45
C LYS A 177 -6.41 -18.17 10.44
N ASP A 178 -6.83 -18.65 11.60
CA ASP A 178 -8.05 -19.45 11.74
C ASP A 178 -9.32 -18.60 11.90
N ASP A 179 -9.17 -17.31 12.27
CA ASP A 179 -10.28 -16.37 12.44
C ASP A 179 -10.68 -15.68 11.13
N LEU A 180 -9.71 -15.53 10.19
CA LEU A 180 -9.86 -14.78 8.94
C LEU A 180 -10.18 -15.72 7.76
N THR A 181 -11.30 -16.41 7.86
CA THR A 181 -11.70 -17.45 6.88
C THR A 181 -12.42 -16.90 5.65
N HIS A 182 -13.10 -15.76 5.77
CA HIS A 182 -13.90 -15.19 4.71
C HIS A 182 -13.55 -13.72 4.46
N SER A 183 -13.64 -13.32 3.19
CA SER A 183 -13.52 -11.92 2.78
C SER A 183 -14.75 -11.51 1.98
N ILE A 184 -15.32 -10.36 2.30
CA ILE A 184 -16.54 -9.87 1.66
C ILE A 184 -16.21 -8.58 0.91
N LEU A 185 -16.53 -8.55 -0.39
CA LEU A 185 -16.53 -7.34 -1.20
C LEU A 185 -17.94 -6.76 -1.26
N ILE A 186 -18.11 -5.56 -0.71
CA ILE A 186 -19.37 -4.82 -0.79
C ILE A 186 -19.28 -3.83 -1.94
N THR A 187 -20.27 -3.84 -2.81
CA THR A 187 -20.39 -2.94 -3.95
C THR A 187 -21.71 -2.17 -3.88
N PRO A 188 -21.77 -0.93 -4.42
CA PRO A 188 -22.97 -0.10 -4.34
C PRO A 188 -24.14 -0.62 -5.19
N ASN A 189 -23.90 -1.50 -6.16
CA ASN A 189 -24.96 -2.07 -7.00
C ASN A 189 -24.55 -3.40 -7.63
N GLU A 190 -25.54 -4.14 -8.13
CA GLU A 190 -25.37 -5.46 -8.73
C GLU A 190 -24.49 -5.44 -10.00
N GLY A 191 -24.58 -4.39 -10.82
CA GLY A 191 -23.78 -4.25 -12.04
C GLY A 191 -22.28 -4.26 -11.72
N LEU A 192 -21.85 -3.51 -10.71
CA LEU A 192 -20.48 -3.52 -10.22
C LEU A 192 -20.08 -4.85 -9.58
N SER A 193 -20.99 -5.49 -8.84
CA SER A 193 -20.74 -6.82 -8.29
C SER A 193 -20.45 -7.85 -9.39
N ARG A 194 -21.23 -7.86 -10.47
CA ARG A 194 -20.99 -8.73 -11.65
C ARG A 194 -19.66 -8.38 -12.35
N GLN A 195 -19.32 -7.10 -12.45
CA GLN A 195 -18.05 -6.67 -13.04
C GLN A 195 -16.87 -7.18 -12.20
N HIS A 196 -16.90 -6.98 -10.88
CA HIS A 196 -15.84 -7.46 -9.99
C HIS A 196 -15.69 -8.98 -10.03
N GLN A 197 -16.78 -9.73 -10.08
CA GLN A 197 -16.70 -11.19 -10.19
C GLN A 197 -15.98 -11.64 -11.48
N ARG A 198 -16.26 -10.97 -12.62
CA ARG A 198 -15.55 -11.25 -13.88
C ARG A 198 -14.05 -10.91 -13.78
N GLU A 199 -13.73 -9.78 -13.16
CA GLU A 199 -12.36 -9.35 -12.95
C GLU A 199 -11.59 -10.29 -11.99
N PHE A 200 -12.22 -10.75 -10.92
CA PHE A 200 -11.65 -11.77 -10.03
C PHE A 200 -11.35 -13.07 -10.78
N LYS A 201 -12.28 -13.53 -11.62
CA LYS A 201 -12.06 -14.73 -12.45
C LYS A 201 -10.85 -14.55 -13.38
N ALA A 202 -10.70 -13.38 -14.01
CA ALA A 202 -9.54 -13.05 -14.84
C ALA A 202 -8.22 -13.01 -14.06
N SER A 203 -8.29 -12.73 -12.76
CA SER A 203 -7.13 -12.73 -11.83
C SER A 203 -6.95 -14.04 -11.06
N SER A 204 -7.60 -15.14 -11.47
CA SER A 204 -7.58 -16.44 -10.78
C SER A 204 -8.03 -16.40 -9.32
N ILE A 205 -8.79 -15.37 -8.91
CA ILE A 205 -9.34 -15.24 -7.56
C ILE A 205 -10.73 -15.88 -7.53
N ILE A 206 -10.89 -16.90 -6.69
CA ILE A 206 -12.18 -17.58 -6.50
C ILE A 206 -13.11 -16.63 -5.73
N SER A 207 -14.30 -16.41 -6.28
CA SER A 207 -15.32 -15.54 -5.66
C SER A 207 -16.73 -16.00 -6.01
N GLU A 208 -17.64 -15.88 -5.05
CA GLU A 208 -19.06 -16.14 -5.21
C GLU A 208 -19.86 -14.88 -4.95
N ARG A 209 -21.01 -14.75 -5.60
CA ARG A 209 -21.93 -13.65 -5.34
C ARG A 209 -23.01 -14.12 -4.36
N LEU A 210 -23.21 -13.33 -3.32
CA LEU A 210 -24.40 -13.49 -2.47
C LEU A 210 -25.59 -12.95 -3.26
N LEU A 211 -26.51 -13.82 -3.59
CA LEU A 211 -27.80 -13.46 -4.17
C LEU A 211 -28.80 -13.33 -3.02
N THR A 212 -29.41 -12.16 -2.88
CA THR A 212 -30.60 -12.04 -2.03
C THR A 212 -31.79 -12.44 -2.89
N ASP A 213 -32.51 -13.48 -2.49
CA ASP A 213 -33.81 -13.77 -3.06
C ASP A 213 -34.73 -12.58 -2.75
N THR A 214 -35.13 -11.85 -3.79
CA THR A 214 -36.15 -10.80 -3.71
C THR A 214 -37.49 -11.38 -4.01
#